data_4bf8c472fb3fefc6ecb5a405c064a322
#
_entry.id   4bf8c472fb3fefc6ecb5a405c064a322
#
_cell.length_a   1.000
_cell.length_b   1.000
_cell.length_c   1.000
_cell.angle_alpha   90.00
_cell.angle_beta   90.00
_cell.angle_gamma   90.00
#
_symmetry.space_group_name_H-M   'P 1'
#
loop_
_entity.id
_entity.type
_entity.pdbx_description
1 polymer ?
#
loop_
_entity_poly.entity_id
_entity_poly.type
_entity_poly.pdbx_seq_one_letter_code
_entity_poly.pdbx_strand_id
1 'polypeptide(L)'
;SNEKFIFFRSLSFLKKLSKKFSIAHNGNLLPKIMSMIIFFVDQNQKNKPLSEILDIKKLMNVDRAIETANGLPNECYTSEQFLEHERNKIFCDKWTVIGVGSSIPKAGDAMPYNLLGIPLLIVRDKELKIRVFHNVCSHRGFKLLDEPCALKNVIRCPYHSWSYDFKGNLVATPHIGGLNVHNSDKFEKNQSNLKE
;
A
#
# COMPACT_ATOMS: atom_id res chain seq x y z
N SER A 1 -8.19 18.72 -22.25
CA SER A 1 -8.15 17.31 -21.78
C SER A 1 -8.28 17.33 -20.27
N ASN A 2 -9.37 16.79 -19.72
CA ASN A 2 -9.54 16.64 -18.27
C ASN A 2 -8.64 15.50 -17.78
N GLU A 3 -7.39 15.78 -17.45
CA GLU A 3 -6.54 14.81 -16.79
C GLU A 3 -7.10 14.55 -15.38
N LYS A 4 -7.46 13.30 -15.12
CA LYS A 4 -7.91 12.87 -13.79
C LYS A 4 -6.71 12.42 -13.01
N PHE A 5 -6.47 13.04 -11.87
CA PHE A 5 -5.46 12.60 -10.91
C PHE A 5 -5.90 11.32 -10.19
N ILE A 6 -4.93 10.48 -9.86
CA ILE A 6 -5.14 9.26 -9.09
C ILE A 6 -4.82 9.59 -7.63
N PHE A 7 -5.80 9.40 -6.75
CA PHE A 7 -5.65 9.59 -5.32
C PHE A 7 -5.66 8.25 -4.59
N PHE A 8 -4.88 8.18 -3.54
CA PHE A 8 -4.86 7.05 -2.61
C PHE A 8 -4.93 7.54 -1.16
N ARG A 9 -5.67 6.83 -0.34
CA ARG A 9 -5.72 7.04 1.11
C ARG A 9 -5.65 5.68 1.80
N SER A 10 -4.57 5.43 2.53
CA SER A 10 -4.42 4.21 3.32
C SER A 10 -5.24 4.31 4.60
N LEU A 11 -6.41 3.67 4.64
CA LEU A 11 -7.21 3.55 5.85
C LEU A 11 -6.73 2.35 6.67
N SER A 12 -5.93 2.59 7.71
CA SER A 12 -5.72 1.68 8.87
C SER A 12 -5.33 0.21 8.60
N PHE A 13 -4.84 -0.14 7.42
CA PHE A 13 -4.44 -1.51 7.07
C PHE A 13 -3.36 -2.06 8.03
N LEU A 14 -2.40 -1.23 8.43
CA LEU A 14 -1.29 -1.62 9.31
C LEU A 14 -1.75 -2.01 10.73
N LYS A 15 -2.80 -1.37 11.26
CA LYS A 15 -3.36 -1.71 12.59
C LYS A 15 -4.11 -3.04 12.63
N LYS A 16 -4.64 -3.51 11.49
CA LYS A 16 -5.36 -4.80 11.40
C LYS A 16 -4.44 -5.98 11.12
N LEU A 17 -3.33 -5.79 10.42
CA LEU A 17 -2.34 -6.85 10.17
C LEU A 17 -1.65 -7.30 11.45
N SER A 18 -1.24 -6.38 12.34
CA SER A 18 -0.58 -6.73 13.60
C SER A 18 -1.45 -7.60 14.50
N LYS A 19 -2.78 -7.42 14.50
CA LYS A 19 -3.71 -8.24 15.28
C LYS A 19 -3.96 -9.64 14.69
N LYS A 20 -3.88 -9.83 13.37
CA LYS A 20 -4.08 -11.15 12.73
C LYS A 20 -2.86 -12.05 12.82
N PHE A 21 -1.65 -11.50 12.87
CA PHE A 21 -0.41 -12.30 12.98
C PHE A 21 -0.12 -12.79 14.41
N SER A 22 -0.74 -12.21 15.42
CA SER A 22 -0.60 -12.66 16.82
C SER A 22 -1.30 -13.99 17.13
N ILE A 23 -2.12 -14.53 16.23
CA ILE A 23 -2.98 -15.72 16.49
C ILE A 23 -2.47 -17.00 15.80
N ALA A 24 -1.48 -16.92 14.91
CA ALA A 24 -1.01 -18.07 14.13
C ALA A 24 0.45 -18.44 14.44
N HIS A 25 0.77 -18.77 15.70
CA HIS A 25 2.07 -19.36 16.03
C HIS A 25 1.92 -20.76 16.63
N ASN A 26 2.15 -21.74 15.79
CA ASN A 26 2.82 -22.99 16.17
C ASN A 26 3.69 -23.44 14.99
N GLY A 27 5.01 -23.32 15.18
CA GLY A 27 6.03 -24.17 14.56
C GLY A 27 6.54 -23.82 13.15
N ASN A 28 7.75 -23.30 13.07
CA ASN A 28 8.70 -23.43 11.95
C ASN A 28 8.33 -22.93 10.55
N LEU A 29 8.46 -21.63 10.32
CA LEU A 29 8.68 -21.08 8.98
C LEU A 29 9.54 -19.81 9.05
N LEU A 30 10.83 -19.94 8.81
CA LEU A 30 11.84 -18.89 8.83
C LEU A 30 12.76 -19.08 7.61
N PRO A 31 13.36 -18.10 7.00
CA PRO A 31 13.77 -16.74 7.35
C PRO A 31 13.41 -15.62 6.34
N LYS A 32 12.73 -15.90 5.21
CA LYS A 32 12.36 -14.87 4.22
C LYS A 32 11.16 -14.00 4.66
N ILE A 33 10.30 -14.55 5.51
CA ILE A 33 9.22 -13.78 6.15
C ILE A 33 9.79 -12.80 7.19
N MET A 34 10.93 -13.13 7.82
CA MET A 34 11.57 -12.24 8.78
C MET A 34 12.09 -10.94 8.16
N SER A 35 12.58 -10.94 6.94
CA SER A 35 13.03 -9.68 6.32
C SER A 35 11.86 -8.75 5.97
N MET A 36 10.71 -9.31 5.59
CA MET A 36 9.47 -8.55 5.39
C MET A 36 8.85 -8.11 6.72
N ILE A 37 8.88 -8.96 7.74
CA ILE A 37 8.43 -8.63 9.10
C ILE A 37 9.36 -7.63 9.76
N ILE A 38 10.67 -7.69 9.56
CA ILE A 38 11.63 -6.70 10.07
C ILE A 38 11.38 -5.33 9.43
N PHE A 39 11.07 -5.28 8.13
CA PHE A 39 10.67 -4.02 7.47
C PHE A 39 9.35 -3.45 8.04
N PHE A 40 8.44 -4.32 8.53
CA PHE A 40 7.19 -3.91 9.19
C PHE A 40 7.32 -3.73 10.70
N VAL A 41 8.30 -4.35 11.37
CA VAL A 41 8.49 -4.28 12.84
C VAL A 41 9.31 -3.07 13.26
N ASP A 42 10.12 -2.52 12.38
CA ASP A 42 10.81 -1.24 12.62
C ASP A 42 9.83 -0.03 12.67
N GLN A 43 8.56 -0.26 12.34
CA GLN A 43 7.45 0.67 12.57
C GLN A 43 7.08 0.87 14.06
N ASN A 44 7.70 0.11 14.97
CA ASN A 44 7.59 0.32 16.43
C ASN A 44 8.63 1.29 17.01
N GLN A 45 9.42 1.97 16.19
CA GLN A 45 10.05 3.20 16.61
C GLN A 45 8.91 4.16 16.97
N LYS A 46 8.75 4.41 18.27
CA LYS A 46 7.81 5.40 18.79
C LYS A 46 8.05 6.68 18.00
N ASN A 47 7.09 7.07 17.16
CA ASN A 47 7.14 8.35 16.47
C ASN A 47 7.42 9.41 17.53
N LYS A 48 8.61 10.00 17.48
CA LYS A 48 8.93 11.09 18.37
C LYS A 48 7.90 12.19 18.15
N PRO A 49 7.45 12.87 19.21
CA PRO A 49 6.57 14.01 19.05
C PRO A 49 7.27 15.06 18.17
N LEU A 50 6.48 15.79 17.38
CA LEU A 50 7.02 16.78 16.44
C LEU A 50 7.93 17.81 17.12
N SER A 51 7.65 18.14 18.39
CA SER A 51 8.45 19.04 19.22
C SER A 51 9.87 18.55 19.54
N GLU A 52 10.13 17.24 19.38
CA GLU A 52 11.49 16.67 19.51
C GLU A 52 12.25 16.65 18.19
N ILE A 53 11.53 16.84 17.06
CA ILE A 53 12.11 16.83 15.72
C ILE A 53 12.37 18.25 15.24
N LEU A 54 11.44 19.16 15.54
CA LEU A 54 11.44 20.54 15.07
C LEU A 54 11.29 21.54 16.22
N ASP A 55 11.85 22.72 16.04
CA ASP A 55 11.48 23.90 16.84
C ASP A 55 10.09 24.39 16.40
N ILE A 56 9.09 24.13 17.21
CA ILE A 56 7.69 24.49 16.93
C ILE A 56 7.52 26.02 16.79
N LYS A 57 8.32 26.82 17.50
CA LYS A 57 8.26 28.30 17.36
C LYS A 57 8.70 28.75 15.98
N LYS A 58 9.75 28.11 15.41
CA LYS A 58 10.16 28.38 14.03
C LYS A 58 9.10 27.94 13.04
N LEU A 59 8.46 26.77 13.25
CA LEU A 59 7.40 26.27 12.42
C LEU A 59 6.19 27.25 12.39
N MET A 60 5.80 27.78 13.55
CA MET A 60 4.68 28.75 13.64
C MET A 60 4.93 30.07 12.88
N ASN A 61 6.19 30.37 12.53
CA ASN A 61 6.50 31.55 11.72
C ASN A 61 6.11 31.38 10.25
N VAL A 62 5.76 30.19 9.80
CA VAL A 62 5.23 29.90 8.45
C VAL A 62 3.78 30.38 8.33
N ASP A 63 3.00 30.26 9.41
CA ASP A 63 1.59 30.66 9.47
C ASP A 63 1.44 32.13 9.85
N ARG A 64 1.92 33.01 8.96
CA ARG A 64 1.86 34.47 9.08
C ARG A 64 1.39 35.09 7.76
N ALA A 65 1.14 36.41 7.76
CA ALA A 65 0.91 37.14 6.53
C ALA A 65 2.10 36.96 5.56
N ILE A 66 1.83 36.86 4.27
CA ILE A 66 2.81 36.50 3.25
C ILE A 66 4.07 37.40 3.26
N GLU A 67 3.89 38.68 3.65
CA GLU A 67 4.95 39.66 3.73
C GLU A 67 5.93 39.43 4.87
N THR A 68 5.53 38.64 5.88
CA THR A 68 6.31 38.37 7.09
C THR A 68 6.50 36.89 7.39
N ALA A 69 5.91 36.01 6.58
CA ALA A 69 6.03 34.57 6.72
C ALA A 69 7.46 34.11 6.40
N ASN A 70 7.96 33.15 7.16
CA ASN A 70 9.22 32.47 6.87
C ASN A 70 8.96 31.19 6.09
N GLY A 71 9.98 30.65 5.41
CA GLY A 71 9.96 29.31 4.87
C GLY A 71 9.94 28.27 5.99
N LEU A 72 9.65 27.01 5.65
CA LEU A 72 9.74 25.90 6.57
C LEU A 72 11.16 25.77 7.16
N PRO A 73 11.31 25.39 8.44
CA PRO A 73 12.60 25.04 9.01
C PRO A 73 13.36 24.01 8.16
N ASN A 74 14.69 24.10 8.12
CA ASN A 74 15.53 23.20 7.33
C ASN A 74 15.31 21.72 7.66
N GLU A 75 15.02 21.43 8.91
CA GLU A 75 14.76 20.08 9.40
C GLU A 75 13.55 19.43 8.69
N CYS A 76 12.61 20.23 8.19
CA CYS A 76 11.48 19.74 7.40
C CYS A 76 11.91 19.14 6.04
N TYR A 77 13.09 19.53 5.54
CA TYR A 77 13.61 19.05 4.27
C TYR A 77 14.72 18.02 4.40
N THR A 78 15.40 17.97 5.54
CA THR A 78 16.62 17.18 5.72
C THR A 78 16.53 16.09 6.77
N SER A 79 15.52 16.12 7.65
CA SER A 79 15.37 15.13 8.72
C SER A 79 14.62 13.88 8.28
N GLU A 80 15.27 12.72 8.33
CA GLU A 80 14.61 11.43 8.11
C GLU A 80 13.48 11.19 9.13
N GLN A 81 13.65 11.66 10.37
CA GLN A 81 12.61 11.53 11.40
C GLN A 81 11.38 12.38 11.07
N PHE A 82 11.57 13.54 10.43
CA PHE A 82 10.46 14.35 9.95
C PHE A 82 9.77 13.69 8.77
N LEU A 83 10.51 13.16 7.79
CA LEU A 83 9.95 12.39 6.68
C LEU A 83 9.13 11.19 7.17
N GLU A 84 9.62 10.46 8.17
CA GLU A 84 8.87 9.34 8.76
C GLU A 84 7.60 9.82 9.47
N HIS A 85 7.65 10.99 10.11
CA HIS A 85 6.47 11.61 10.71
C HIS A 85 5.44 12.01 9.65
N GLU A 86 5.86 12.64 8.53
CA GLU A 86 4.99 12.97 7.40
C GLU A 86 4.40 11.70 6.77
N ARG A 87 5.22 10.67 6.54
CA ARG A 87 4.76 9.39 6.01
C ARG A 87 3.60 8.83 6.83
N ASN A 88 3.73 8.81 8.15
CA ASN A 88 2.72 8.23 9.02
C ASN A 88 1.50 9.12 9.23
N LYS A 89 1.65 10.44 9.22
CA LYS A 89 0.57 11.39 9.53
C LYS A 89 -0.09 12.00 8.31
N ILE A 90 0.63 12.07 7.19
CA ILE A 90 0.13 12.68 5.96
C ILE A 90 -0.11 11.59 4.92
N PHE A 91 0.94 10.95 4.43
CA PHE A 91 0.84 10.02 3.30
C PHE A 91 0.06 8.73 3.61
N CYS A 92 0.09 8.25 4.86
CA CYS A 92 -0.68 7.08 5.28
C CYS A 92 -2.10 7.42 5.76
N ASP A 93 -2.41 8.70 6.07
CA ASP A 93 -3.66 9.09 6.73
C ASP A 93 -4.52 10.04 5.89
N LYS A 94 -3.94 10.71 4.91
CA LYS A 94 -4.63 11.69 4.05
C LYS A 94 -4.68 11.22 2.59
N TRP A 95 -5.49 11.90 1.80
CA TRP A 95 -5.52 11.68 0.35
C TRP A 95 -4.22 12.15 -0.29
N THR A 96 -3.55 11.25 -1.01
CA THR A 96 -2.29 11.53 -1.69
C THR A 96 -2.44 11.30 -3.19
N VAL A 97 -1.95 12.25 -3.99
CA VAL A 97 -1.87 12.08 -5.45
C VAL A 97 -0.73 11.11 -5.76
N ILE A 98 -1.02 10.04 -6.47
CA ILE A 98 -0.04 8.99 -6.84
C ILE A 98 0.13 8.82 -8.34
N GLY A 99 -0.56 9.61 -9.15
CA GLY A 99 -0.41 9.57 -10.61
C GLY A 99 -1.52 10.28 -11.36
N VAL A 100 -1.49 10.15 -12.66
CA VAL A 100 -2.48 10.69 -13.59
C VAL A 100 -3.17 9.56 -14.37
N GLY A 101 -4.46 9.71 -14.62
CA GLY A 101 -5.26 8.67 -15.26
C GLY A 101 -4.84 8.32 -16.69
N SER A 102 -4.17 9.25 -17.38
CA SER A 102 -3.63 9.03 -18.72
C SER A 102 -2.46 8.04 -18.77
N SER A 103 -1.82 7.76 -17.63
CA SER A 103 -0.75 6.74 -17.56
C SER A 103 -1.26 5.30 -17.73
N ILE A 104 -2.56 5.06 -17.51
CA ILE A 104 -3.21 3.76 -17.67
C ILE A 104 -4.53 3.95 -18.43
N PRO A 105 -4.51 4.28 -19.73
CA PRO A 105 -5.69 4.74 -20.47
C PRO A 105 -6.73 3.64 -20.77
N LYS A 106 -6.32 2.37 -20.85
CA LYS A 106 -7.16 1.26 -21.32
C LYS A 106 -7.55 0.33 -20.19
N ALA A 107 -8.71 -0.32 -20.31
CA ALA A 107 -9.11 -1.39 -19.40
C ALA A 107 -8.05 -2.50 -19.37
N GLY A 108 -7.64 -2.91 -18.17
CA GLY A 108 -6.57 -3.87 -17.96
C GLY A 108 -5.17 -3.25 -17.83
N ASP A 109 -4.97 -1.99 -18.18
CA ASP A 109 -3.70 -1.32 -17.90
C ASP A 109 -3.45 -1.30 -16.40
N ALA A 110 -2.25 -1.70 -16.03
CA ALA A 110 -1.85 -1.79 -14.63
C ALA A 110 -0.40 -1.31 -14.45
N MET A 111 -0.13 -0.64 -13.34
CA MET A 111 1.20 -0.19 -12.98
C MET A 111 1.46 -0.31 -11.48
N PRO A 112 2.66 -0.76 -11.07
CA PRO A 112 3.08 -0.69 -9.70
C PRO A 112 3.46 0.75 -9.34
N TYR A 113 3.28 1.11 -8.08
CA TYR A 113 3.71 2.40 -7.53
C TYR A 113 4.26 2.18 -6.12
N ASN A 114 5.31 2.90 -5.75
CA ASN A 114 5.86 2.87 -4.41
C ASN A 114 5.64 4.21 -3.72
N LEU A 115 4.69 4.25 -2.79
CA LEU A 115 4.43 5.44 -1.99
C LEU A 115 5.24 5.35 -0.70
N LEU A 116 6.47 5.88 -0.70
CA LEU A 116 7.35 5.92 0.47
C LEU A 116 7.48 4.55 1.18
N GLY A 117 7.70 3.49 0.39
CA GLY A 117 7.81 2.11 0.89
C GLY A 117 6.49 1.35 0.95
N ILE A 118 5.35 1.98 0.69
CA ILE A 118 4.06 1.30 0.56
C ILE A 118 3.91 0.82 -0.89
N PRO A 119 3.94 -0.50 -1.14
CA PRO A 119 3.77 -1.02 -2.49
C PRO A 119 2.31 -0.95 -2.91
N LEU A 120 2.01 -0.17 -3.95
CA LEU A 120 0.69 -0.02 -4.52
C LEU A 120 0.61 -0.63 -5.92
N LEU A 121 -0.58 -1.05 -6.31
CA LEU A 121 -0.96 -1.52 -7.63
C LEU A 121 -2.12 -0.68 -8.14
N ILE A 122 -1.90 0.05 -9.20
CA ILE A 122 -2.90 0.90 -9.85
C ILE A 122 -3.40 0.15 -11.08
N VAL A 123 -4.71 -0.03 -11.22
CA VAL A 123 -5.33 -0.79 -12.31
C VAL A 123 -6.51 -0.02 -12.87
N ARG A 124 -6.70 -0.05 -14.18
CA ARG A 124 -7.94 0.38 -14.81
C ARG A 124 -8.88 -0.81 -15.01
N ASP A 125 -10.03 -0.76 -14.36
CA ASP A 125 -11.01 -1.84 -14.45
C ASP A 125 -11.77 -1.84 -15.81
N LYS A 126 -12.66 -2.81 -15.99
CA LYS A 126 -13.44 -2.97 -17.23
C LYS A 126 -14.46 -1.84 -17.45
N GLU A 127 -14.88 -1.15 -16.39
CA GLU A 127 -15.74 0.03 -16.43
C GLU A 127 -14.94 1.34 -16.59
N LEU A 128 -13.64 1.23 -16.91
CA LEU A 128 -12.70 2.35 -17.04
C LEU A 128 -12.50 3.15 -15.75
N LYS A 129 -12.85 2.58 -14.59
CA LYS A 129 -12.54 3.16 -13.28
C LYS A 129 -11.12 2.79 -12.87
N ILE A 130 -10.46 3.72 -12.20
CA ILE A 130 -9.14 3.48 -11.62
C ILE A 130 -9.35 2.88 -10.23
N ARG A 131 -8.66 1.75 -9.98
CA ARG A 131 -8.59 1.07 -8.70
C ARG A 131 -7.16 1.12 -8.20
N VAL A 132 -7.00 1.27 -6.90
CA VAL A 132 -5.70 1.25 -6.25
C VAL A 132 -5.74 0.23 -5.13
N PHE A 133 -4.82 -0.72 -5.17
CA PHE A 133 -4.71 -1.78 -4.17
C PHE A 133 -3.31 -1.78 -3.56
N HIS A 134 -3.16 -2.36 -2.40
CA HIS A 134 -1.84 -2.79 -1.97
C HIS A 134 -1.32 -3.85 -2.94
N ASN A 135 -0.11 -3.67 -3.48
CA ASN A 135 0.54 -4.58 -4.43
C ASN A 135 1.07 -5.84 -3.73
N VAL A 136 0.19 -6.51 -2.99
CA VAL A 136 0.53 -7.63 -2.11
C VAL A 136 -0.54 -8.70 -2.22
N CYS A 137 -0.13 -9.92 -2.53
CA CYS A 137 -1.02 -11.09 -2.58
C CYS A 137 -1.49 -11.46 -1.17
N SER A 138 -2.80 -11.59 -0.97
CA SER A 138 -3.39 -11.94 0.32
C SER A 138 -3.10 -13.37 0.79
N HIS A 139 -2.49 -14.21 -0.06
CA HIS A 139 -2.07 -15.57 0.29
C HIS A 139 -0.84 -15.54 1.23
N ARG A 140 0.30 -15.07 0.73
CA ARG A 140 1.59 -15.08 1.44
C ARG A 140 2.38 -13.80 1.27
N GLY A 141 1.73 -12.68 0.99
CA GLY A 141 2.38 -11.38 0.92
C GLY A 141 3.30 -11.17 -0.29
N PHE A 142 3.21 -12.02 -1.33
CA PHE A 142 4.05 -11.87 -2.51
C PHE A 142 3.62 -10.65 -3.34
N LYS A 143 4.55 -9.91 -3.90
CA LYS A 143 4.28 -8.77 -4.78
C LYS A 143 3.59 -9.24 -6.06
N LEU A 144 2.49 -8.59 -6.44
CA LEU A 144 1.66 -9.01 -7.55
C LEU A 144 2.22 -8.56 -8.91
N LEU A 145 2.76 -7.34 -8.96
CA LEU A 145 3.25 -6.72 -10.19
C LEU A 145 4.54 -5.95 -9.92
N ASP A 146 5.56 -6.19 -10.74
CA ASP A 146 6.86 -5.49 -10.66
C ASP A 146 6.97 -4.34 -11.65
N GLU A 147 6.38 -4.49 -12.85
CA GLU A 147 6.48 -3.55 -13.95
C GLU A 147 5.10 -3.24 -14.54
N PRO A 148 4.92 -2.07 -15.19
CA PRO A 148 3.68 -1.77 -15.90
C PRO A 148 3.37 -2.80 -16.97
N CYS A 149 2.10 -3.20 -17.08
CA CYS A 149 1.66 -4.14 -18.09
C CYS A 149 0.17 -3.97 -18.44
N ALA A 150 -0.26 -4.60 -19.52
CA ALA A 150 -1.66 -4.75 -19.90
C ALA A 150 -2.15 -6.14 -19.47
N LEU A 151 -2.96 -6.19 -18.44
CA LEU A 151 -3.61 -7.40 -17.93
C LEU A 151 -4.80 -7.77 -18.81
N LYS A 152 -4.96 -9.06 -19.13
CA LYS A 152 -6.07 -9.50 -20.00
C LYS A 152 -7.40 -9.55 -19.23
N ASN A 153 -7.46 -10.29 -18.13
CA ASN A 153 -8.71 -10.54 -17.40
C ASN A 153 -8.57 -10.49 -15.88
N VAL A 154 -7.40 -10.81 -15.33
CA VAL A 154 -7.17 -10.96 -13.90
C VAL A 154 -5.78 -10.46 -13.51
N ILE A 155 -5.65 -10.07 -12.24
CA ILE A 155 -4.37 -9.85 -11.57
C ILE A 155 -3.94 -11.21 -11.01
N ARG A 156 -2.89 -11.80 -11.56
CA ARG A 156 -2.42 -13.14 -11.17
C ARG A 156 -1.14 -13.06 -10.37
N CYS A 157 -1.15 -13.63 -9.18
CA CYS A 157 0.05 -13.75 -8.36
C CYS A 157 1.07 -14.70 -9.03
N PRO A 158 2.32 -14.27 -9.26
CA PRO A 158 3.33 -15.09 -9.91
C PRO A 158 3.79 -16.27 -9.04
N TYR A 159 3.54 -16.22 -7.72
CA TYR A 159 4.02 -17.25 -6.79
C TYR A 159 3.15 -18.53 -6.82
N HIS A 160 1.85 -18.42 -6.48
CA HIS A 160 0.95 -19.58 -6.42
C HIS A 160 -0.30 -19.42 -7.28
N SER A 161 -0.28 -18.49 -8.24
CA SER A 161 -1.36 -18.26 -9.21
C SER A 161 -2.72 -17.86 -8.61
N TRP A 162 -2.76 -17.41 -7.34
CA TRP A 162 -3.97 -16.77 -6.84
C TRP A 162 -4.32 -15.61 -7.73
N SER A 163 -5.58 -15.54 -8.15
CA SER A 163 -6.01 -14.58 -9.16
C SER A 163 -7.16 -13.73 -8.64
N TYR A 164 -7.09 -12.44 -8.95
CA TYR A 164 -8.05 -11.43 -8.54
C TYR A 164 -8.64 -10.77 -9.78
N ASP A 165 -9.93 -10.41 -9.73
CA ASP A 165 -10.48 -9.55 -10.76
C ASP A 165 -9.96 -8.11 -10.62
N PHE A 166 -10.32 -7.22 -11.56
CA PHE A 166 -9.86 -5.82 -11.51
C PHE A 166 -10.58 -4.97 -10.44
N LYS A 167 -11.55 -5.55 -9.73
CA LYS A 167 -12.18 -4.96 -8.54
C LYS A 167 -11.53 -5.46 -7.24
N GLY A 168 -10.48 -6.29 -7.36
CA GLY A 168 -9.73 -6.83 -6.22
C GLY A 168 -10.35 -8.09 -5.60
N ASN A 169 -11.44 -8.63 -6.14
CA ASN A 169 -12.05 -9.84 -5.62
C ASN A 169 -11.21 -11.07 -5.97
N LEU A 170 -10.99 -11.95 -4.99
CA LEU A 170 -10.31 -13.22 -5.21
C LEU A 170 -11.21 -14.18 -6.00
N VAL A 171 -10.81 -14.49 -7.24
CA VAL A 171 -11.62 -15.32 -8.16
C VAL A 171 -11.11 -16.76 -8.30
N ALA A 172 -9.79 -16.99 -8.13
CA ALA A 172 -9.23 -18.34 -8.23
C ALA A 172 -8.14 -18.59 -7.20
N THR A 173 -8.17 -19.78 -6.61
CA THR A 173 -7.22 -20.26 -5.58
C THR A 173 -6.73 -21.66 -5.94
N PRO A 174 -5.82 -21.79 -6.93
CA PRO A 174 -5.31 -23.10 -7.32
C PRO A 174 -4.67 -23.86 -6.14
N HIS A 175 -4.99 -25.14 -6.03
CA HIS A 175 -4.44 -26.08 -5.03
C HIS A 175 -4.68 -25.72 -3.57
N ILE A 176 -5.67 -24.86 -3.25
CA ILE A 176 -5.96 -24.44 -1.87
C ILE A 176 -6.35 -25.62 -0.96
N GLY A 177 -6.97 -26.65 -1.51
CA GLY A 177 -7.36 -27.87 -0.79
C GLY A 177 -6.35 -29.02 -0.90
N GLY A 178 -5.19 -28.80 -1.55
CA GLY A 178 -4.19 -29.81 -1.85
C GLY A 178 -3.94 -29.97 -3.35
N LEU A 179 -3.15 -30.96 -3.73
CA LEU A 179 -2.81 -31.21 -5.14
C LEU A 179 -4.07 -31.46 -5.96
N ASN A 180 -4.26 -30.67 -7.02
CA ASN A 180 -5.43 -30.70 -7.93
C ASN A 180 -6.80 -30.43 -7.26
N VAL A 181 -6.82 -29.97 -6.00
CA VAL A 181 -8.05 -29.53 -5.34
C VAL A 181 -8.10 -28.01 -5.34
N HIS A 182 -8.94 -27.46 -6.22
CA HIS A 182 -9.08 -26.02 -6.43
C HIS A 182 -10.36 -25.49 -5.75
N ASN A 183 -10.33 -24.26 -5.24
CA ASN A 183 -11.49 -23.58 -4.71
C ASN A 183 -12.23 -24.39 -3.62
N SER A 184 -11.55 -24.74 -2.53
CA SER A 184 -12.19 -25.40 -1.39
C SER A 184 -13.40 -24.62 -0.86
N ASP A 185 -14.54 -25.26 -0.68
CA ASP A 185 -15.77 -24.65 -0.13
C ASP A 185 -15.60 -24.14 1.30
N LYS A 186 -14.59 -24.64 2.01
CA LYS A 186 -14.22 -24.19 3.36
C LYS A 186 -13.43 -22.89 3.38
N PHE A 187 -13.06 -22.35 2.22
CA PHE A 187 -12.26 -21.15 2.10
C PHE A 187 -13.11 -19.93 1.77
N GLU A 188 -13.19 -18.99 2.69
CA GLU A 188 -13.93 -17.74 2.51
C GLU A 188 -13.14 -16.74 1.66
N LYS A 189 -13.38 -16.74 0.35
CA LYS A 189 -12.68 -15.89 -0.62
C LYS A 189 -12.78 -14.39 -0.30
N ASN A 190 -13.94 -13.94 0.19
CA ASN A 190 -14.20 -12.52 0.46
C ASN A 190 -13.26 -11.92 1.52
N GLN A 191 -12.73 -12.73 2.44
CA GLN A 191 -11.77 -12.26 3.45
C GLN A 191 -10.36 -12.09 2.87
N SER A 192 -10.12 -12.59 1.67
CA SER A 192 -8.81 -12.61 1.00
C SER A 192 -8.78 -11.74 -0.26
N ASN A 193 -9.74 -10.84 -0.44
CA ASN A 193 -9.72 -9.84 -1.49
C ASN A 193 -8.52 -8.90 -1.32
N LEU A 194 -8.09 -8.27 -2.43
CA LEU A 194 -7.10 -7.19 -2.35
C LEU A 194 -7.65 -6.04 -1.50
N LYS A 195 -6.76 -5.35 -0.85
CA LYS A 195 -7.11 -4.18 -0.02
C LYS A 195 -6.88 -2.91 -0.82
N GLU A 196 -7.93 -2.09 -0.89
CA GLU A 196 -7.88 -0.71 -1.38
C GLU A 196 -7.33 0.24 -0.32
#